data_6c367b9d0fe15858ccaa0b12927d5a29
#
_entry.id   6c367b9d0fe15858ccaa0b12927d5a29
#
_cell.length_a   1.000
_cell.length_b   1.000
_cell.length_c   1.000
_cell.angle_alpha   90.00
_cell.angle_beta   90.00
_cell.angle_gamma   90.00
#
_symmetry.space_group_name_H-M   'P 1'
#
loop_
_entity.id
_entity.type
_entity.pdbx_description
1 polymer ?
#
loop_
_entity_poly.entity_id
_entity_poly.type
_entity_poly.pdbx_seq_one_letter_code
_entity_poly.pdbx_strand_id
1 'polypeptide(L)'
;MINVVDNISAYFDDDVINIIYKDLKINGANDEEIEKLLKDKHRDLPMIEINIFQLNNYKLGSIGFTSRELENLKIDFIEEKLLSNDYNGDNPTNKIIYLKLLLDKTSKKILGCQIANEKNIEARLNAIKNIIEKGGDLKDLVKYKVNPSDNEWNPDILNILALTIIEKNEENSNDIEANNVENLVKNKEFLLDVREDYEYQDGHIKGAVNLPLREILEKKDTLPKNKDIYVYCRSGHRSADAVNFLKSLGFEKVHNIEGGFIDISFNEYHKDKGNLENSIVTNYNFN
;
A
#
# COMPACT_ATOMS: atom_id res chain seq x y z
N MET A 1 24.58 11.77 -17.05
CA MET A 1 24.29 13.16 -16.64
C MET A 1 22.78 13.27 -16.65
N ILE A 2 22.15 13.22 -15.48
CA ILE A 2 20.71 13.42 -15.34
C ILE A 2 20.53 14.93 -15.41
N ASN A 3 19.78 15.40 -16.40
CA ASN A 3 19.38 16.80 -16.46
C ASN A 3 18.64 17.13 -15.16
N VAL A 4 19.21 17.98 -14.34
CA VAL A 4 18.49 18.60 -13.23
C VAL A 4 17.44 19.48 -13.89
N VAL A 5 16.22 19.00 -13.94
CA VAL A 5 15.11 19.76 -14.49
C VAL A 5 14.74 20.79 -13.44
N ASP A 6 14.79 22.05 -13.81
CA ASP A 6 14.52 23.21 -12.94
C ASP A 6 13.07 23.30 -12.43
N ASN A 7 12.27 22.23 -12.57
CA ASN A 7 10.83 22.32 -12.36
C ASN A 7 10.14 21.01 -11.96
N ILE A 8 10.52 20.46 -10.81
CA ILE A 8 9.88 19.25 -10.26
C ILE A 8 8.39 19.48 -10.01
N SER A 9 7.99 20.66 -9.58
CA SER A 9 6.59 20.97 -9.23
C SER A 9 5.63 20.96 -10.41
N ALA A 10 6.12 20.96 -11.64
CA ALA A 10 5.27 20.77 -12.81
C ALA A 10 4.78 19.32 -12.98
N TYR A 11 5.51 18.36 -12.39
CA TYR A 11 5.30 16.92 -12.60
C TYR A 11 4.77 16.21 -11.35
N PHE A 12 4.74 16.89 -10.21
CA PHE A 12 4.31 16.30 -8.93
C PHE A 12 3.31 17.21 -8.22
N ASP A 13 2.39 16.57 -7.51
CA ASP A 13 1.46 17.28 -6.63
C ASP A 13 2.15 17.73 -5.34
N ASP A 14 1.59 18.76 -4.71
CA ASP A 14 2.19 19.41 -3.53
C ASP A 14 2.34 18.46 -2.34
N ASP A 15 1.48 17.45 -2.22
CA ASP A 15 1.58 16.43 -1.16
C ASP A 15 2.79 15.51 -1.32
N VAL A 16 3.10 15.10 -2.56
CA VAL A 16 4.31 14.33 -2.88
C VAL A 16 5.56 15.15 -2.54
N ILE A 17 5.56 16.41 -2.98
CA ILE A 17 6.65 17.35 -2.73
C ILE A 17 6.86 17.56 -1.23
N ASN A 18 5.79 17.72 -0.44
CA ASN A 18 5.88 17.96 1.00
C ASN A 18 6.44 16.75 1.77
N ILE A 19 6.14 15.53 1.36
CA ILE A 19 6.70 14.32 1.97
C ILE A 19 8.22 14.30 1.75
N ILE A 20 8.62 14.55 0.52
CA ILE A 20 10.04 14.58 0.13
C ILE A 20 10.78 15.72 0.83
N TYR A 21 10.17 16.91 0.93
CA TYR A 21 10.73 18.07 1.62
C TYR A 21 11.04 17.77 3.09
N LYS A 22 10.11 17.12 3.80
CA LYS A 22 10.33 16.72 5.20
C LYS A 22 11.51 15.79 5.35
N ASP A 23 11.62 14.81 4.49
CA ASP A 23 12.67 13.81 4.55
C ASP A 23 14.04 14.40 4.17
N LEU A 24 14.08 15.26 3.17
CA LEU A 24 15.29 16.00 2.78
C LEU A 24 15.81 16.93 3.88
N LYS A 25 14.92 17.60 4.61
CA LYS A 25 15.31 18.43 5.77
C LYS A 25 15.93 17.59 6.90
N ILE A 26 15.36 16.44 7.20
CA ILE A 26 15.92 15.50 8.18
C ILE A 26 17.34 15.08 7.78
N ASN A 27 17.58 14.92 6.48
CA ASN A 27 18.87 14.52 5.92
C ASN A 27 19.81 15.69 5.57
N GLY A 28 19.49 16.92 5.98
CA GLY A 28 20.37 18.10 5.94
C GLY A 28 20.42 18.85 4.60
N ALA A 29 19.41 18.70 3.75
CA ALA A 29 19.34 19.46 2.50
C ALA A 29 19.09 20.96 2.73
N ASN A 30 19.64 21.81 1.85
CA ASN A 30 19.54 23.25 1.91
C ASN A 30 18.17 23.72 1.38
N ASP A 31 17.48 24.58 2.15
CA ASP A 31 16.16 25.14 1.80
C ASP A 31 16.16 25.89 0.46
N GLU A 32 17.24 26.60 0.15
CA GLU A 32 17.36 27.39 -1.09
C GLU A 32 17.39 26.52 -2.34
N GLU A 33 18.05 25.35 -2.27
CA GLU A 33 18.07 24.37 -3.35
C GLU A 33 16.67 23.74 -3.57
N ILE A 34 15.98 23.47 -2.48
CA ILE A 34 14.63 22.87 -2.55
C ILE A 34 13.62 23.89 -3.10
N GLU A 35 13.66 25.14 -2.62
CA GLU A 35 12.77 26.20 -3.13
C GLU A 35 12.98 26.49 -4.62
N LYS A 36 14.22 26.40 -5.11
CA LYS A 36 14.50 26.57 -6.53
C LYS A 36 13.85 25.48 -7.39
N LEU A 37 13.76 24.25 -6.90
CA LEU A 37 13.12 23.12 -7.58
C LEU A 37 11.58 23.22 -7.61
N LEU A 38 10.99 24.10 -6.79
CA LEU A 38 9.53 24.20 -6.63
C LEU A 38 8.88 25.41 -7.34
N LYS A 39 9.65 26.22 -8.08
CA LYS A 39 9.19 27.56 -8.53
C LYS A 39 8.17 27.57 -9.66
N ASP A 40 8.12 26.57 -10.53
CA ASP A 40 7.25 26.62 -11.69
C ASP A 40 6.33 25.37 -11.77
N LYS A 41 5.01 25.59 -11.79
CA LYS A 41 4.00 24.55 -11.77
C LYS A 41 3.34 24.31 -13.14
N HIS A 42 3.90 24.86 -14.21
CA HIS A 42 3.31 24.80 -15.54
C HIS A 42 4.10 23.89 -16.47
N ARG A 43 3.41 23.00 -17.16
CA ARG A 43 3.93 22.20 -18.27
C ARG A 43 2.88 22.09 -19.37
N ASP A 44 3.28 21.73 -20.56
CA ASP A 44 2.36 21.30 -21.58
C ASP A 44 1.59 20.05 -21.17
N LEU A 45 0.40 19.82 -21.73
CA LEU A 45 -0.43 18.67 -21.41
C LEU A 45 0.40 17.38 -21.47
N PRO A 46 0.24 16.48 -20.50
CA PRO A 46 1.09 15.33 -20.34
C PRO A 46 0.97 14.39 -21.54
N MET A 47 2.08 14.16 -22.20
CA MET A 47 2.25 12.99 -23.03
C MET A 47 2.47 11.77 -22.12
N ILE A 48 2.31 10.57 -22.68
CA ILE A 48 2.61 9.32 -21.95
C ILE A 48 4.14 9.16 -21.85
N GLU A 49 4.78 10.13 -21.20
CA GLU A 49 6.21 10.15 -20.97
C GLU A 49 6.52 9.94 -19.49
N ILE A 50 7.55 9.16 -19.25
CA ILE A 50 8.08 8.94 -17.91
C ILE A 50 9.07 10.06 -17.61
N ASN A 51 8.81 10.77 -16.53
CA ASN A 51 9.71 11.79 -16.00
C ASN A 51 10.35 11.27 -14.72
N ILE A 52 11.68 11.28 -14.64
CA ILE A 52 12.44 10.83 -13.48
C ILE A 52 13.42 11.90 -13.06
N PHE A 53 13.37 12.23 -11.78
CA PHE A 53 14.24 13.21 -11.15
C PHE A 53 15.02 12.53 -10.02
N GLN A 54 16.27 12.90 -9.86
CA GLN A 54 17.10 12.46 -8.75
C GLN A 54 17.23 13.60 -7.75
N LEU A 55 16.85 13.34 -6.51
CA LEU A 55 16.98 14.30 -5.42
C LEU A 55 17.66 13.60 -4.23
N ASN A 56 18.95 13.87 -4.03
CA ASN A 56 19.79 13.14 -3.09
C ASN A 56 19.70 11.61 -3.31
N ASN A 57 19.29 10.85 -2.32
CA ASN A 57 19.14 9.40 -2.40
C ASN A 57 17.80 8.96 -3.01
N TYR A 58 16.85 9.91 -3.18
CA TYR A 58 15.51 9.61 -3.70
C TYR A 58 15.45 9.78 -5.21
N LYS A 59 14.75 8.87 -5.85
CA LYS A 59 14.24 9.02 -7.21
C LYS A 59 12.76 9.37 -7.15
N LEU A 60 12.39 10.37 -7.91
CA LEU A 60 11.02 10.82 -8.10
C LEU A 60 10.62 10.49 -9.51
N GLY A 61 9.51 9.81 -9.69
CA GLY A 61 9.03 9.46 -11.01
C GLY A 61 7.58 9.82 -11.19
N SER A 62 7.23 10.32 -12.37
CA SER A 62 5.84 10.61 -12.75
C SER A 62 5.55 10.16 -14.17
N ILE A 63 4.28 9.85 -14.41
CA ILE A 63 3.71 9.60 -15.73
C ILE A 63 2.25 10.03 -15.74
N GLY A 64 1.78 10.60 -16.84
CA GLY A 64 0.40 11.05 -17.01
C GLY A 64 0.10 12.36 -16.27
N PHE A 65 -1.14 12.54 -15.85
CA PHE A 65 -1.64 13.75 -15.22
C PHE A 65 -1.24 13.87 -13.75
N THR A 66 -1.14 15.10 -13.27
CA THR A 66 -1.21 15.46 -11.84
C THR A 66 -2.67 15.69 -11.43
N SER A 67 -2.98 15.64 -10.13
CA SER A 67 -4.33 15.94 -9.62
C SER A 67 -4.76 17.36 -10.01
N ARG A 68 -3.85 18.32 -9.89
CA ARG A 68 -4.08 19.72 -10.27
C ARG A 68 -4.45 19.90 -11.75
N GLU A 69 -3.81 19.15 -12.66
CA GLU A 69 -4.13 19.18 -14.08
C GLU A 69 -5.53 18.63 -14.35
N LEU A 70 -5.91 17.52 -13.68
CA LEU A 70 -7.24 16.94 -13.81
C LEU A 70 -8.32 17.87 -13.27
N GLU A 71 -8.07 18.56 -12.14
CA GLU A 71 -8.97 19.58 -11.59
C GLU A 71 -9.15 20.74 -12.57
N ASN A 72 -8.07 21.27 -13.14
CA ASN A 72 -8.12 22.35 -14.14
C ASN A 72 -8.90 21.94 -15.40
N LEU A 73 -8.77 20.69 -15.83
CA LEU A 73 -9.49 20.13 -16.96
C LEU A 73 -10.91 19.71 -16.63
N LYS A 74 -11.33 19.80 -15.35
CA LYS A 74 -12.63 19.37 -14.83
C LYS A 74 -12.93 17.89 -15.15
N ILE A 75 -11.91 17.05 -15.05
CA ILE A 75 -12.02 15.61 -15.20
C ILE A 75 -12.26 15.02 -13.82
N ASP A 76 -13.33 14.25 -13.66
CA ASP A 76 -13.62 13.53 -12.42
C ASP A 76 -12.67 12.35 -12.27
N PHE A 77 -11.95 12.31 -11.15
CA PHE A 77 -10.95 11.28 -10.87
C PHE A 77 -11.03 10.76 -9.44
N ILE A 78 -10.41 9.61 -9.23
CA ILE A 78 -10.12 9.02 -7.92
C ILE A 78 -8.62 9.18 -7.69
N GLU A 79 -8.26 9.64 -6.50
CA GLU A 79 -6.88 9.74 -6.04
C GLU A 79 -6.65 8.72 -4.92
N GLU A 80 -5.71 7.81 -5.11
CA GLU A 80 -5.31 6.86 -4.10
C GLU A 80 -3.81 6.97 -3.82
N LYS A 81 -3.47 6.92 -2.53
CA LYS A 81 -2.12 7.11 -2.02
C LYS A 81 -1.70 5.94 -1.15
N LEU A 82 -0.45 5.57 -1.27
CA LEU A 82 0.17 4.57 -0.42
C LEU A 82 1.52 5.09 0.06
N LEU A 83 1.71 5.07 1.37
CA LEU A 83 2.99 5.27 2.03
C LEU A 83 3.31 3.98 2.77
N SER A 84 4.32 3.27 2.35
CA SER A 84 4.65 1.96 2.92
C SER A 84 6.16 1.73 2.89
N ASN A 85 6.62 0.70 3.58
CA ASN A 85 7.97 0.19 3.36
C ASN A 85 8.04 -0.50 2.00
N ASP A 86 9.10 -0.25 1.25
CA ASP A 86 9.33 -0.94 -0.02
C ASP A 86 9.73 -2.38 0.23
N TYR A 87 8.91 -3.31 -0.25
CA TYR A 87 9.18 -4.74 -0.20
C TYR A 87 9.82 -5.18 -1.52
N ASN A 88 11.07 -5.60 -1.45
CA ASN A 88 11.72 -6.39 -2.50
C ASN A 88 11.98 -7.79 -1.95
N GLY A 89 11.06 -8.69 -2.18
CA GLY A 89 11.14 -10.15 -2.06
C GLY A 89 11.77 -10.77 -0.82
N ASP A 90 12.96 -10.39 -0.41
CA ASP A 90 13.72 -11.14 0.61
C ASP A 90 14.30 -10.29 1.76
N ASN A 91 14.13 -8.98 1.73
CA ASN A 91 14.50 -8.14 2.87
C ASN A 91 13.57 -6.92 2.94
N PRO A 92 12.89 -6.70 4.09
CA PRO A 92 12.29 -5.40 4.34
C PRO A 92 13.45 -4.39 4.42
N THR A 93 13.69 -3.71 3.32
CA THR A 93 14.50 -2.50 3.39
C THR A 93 13.65 -1.51 4.17
N ASN A 94 14.17 -0.91 5.24
CA ASN A 94 13.50 0.17 5.99
C ASN A 94 13.32 1.45 5.13
N LYS A 95 13.09 1.28 3.84
CA LYS A 95 13.00 2.34 2.84
C LYS A 95 11.56 2.58 2.51
N ILE A 96 11.13 3.81 2.72
CA ILE A 96 9.77 4.24 2.46
C ILE A 96 9.57 4.43 0.96
N ILE A 97 8.49 3.88 0.43
CA ILE A 97 7.97 4.20 -0.89
C ILE A 97 6.70 5.03 -0.73
N TYR A 98 6.62 6.11 -1.46
CA TYR A 98 5.38 6.82 -1.71
C TYR A 98 4.88 6.53 -3.12
N LEU A 99 3.61 6.19 -3.22
CA LEU A 99 2.95 5.89 -4.48
C LEU A 99 1.61 6.61 -4.52
N LYS A 100 1.35 7.37 -5.58
CA LYS A 100 0.08 8.03 -5.86
C LYS A 100 -0.43 7.57 -7.21
N LEU A 101 -1.69 7.16 -7.26
CA LEU A 101 -2.36 6.72 -8.47
C LEU A 101 -3.60 7.60 -8.70
N LEU A 102 -3.76 8.07 -9.93
CA LEU A 102 -4.92 8.83 -10.38
C LEU A 102 -5.68 8.01 -11.40
N LEU A 103 -6.97 7.84 -11.18
CA LEU A 103 -7.85 7.00 -11.98
C LEU A 103 -9.05 7.79 -12.47
N ASP A 104 -9.48 7.56 -13.69
CA ASP A 104 -10.79 8.01 -14.15
C ASP A 104 -11.89 7.43 -13.25
N LYS A 105 -12.75 8.28 -12.74
CA LYS A 105 -13.76 7.89 -11.75
C LYS A 105 -14.72 6.82 -12.28
N THR A 106 -15.04 6.85 -13.56
CA THR A 106 -16.01 5.96 -14.17
C THR A 106 -15.36 4.70 -14.74
N SER A 107 -14.38 4.87 -15.62
CA SER A 107 -13.77 3.76 -16.35
C SER A 107 -12.67 3.03 -15.56
N LYS A 108 -12.21 3.61 -14.44
CA LYS A 108 -11.07 3.12 -13.63
C LYS A 108 -9.76 3.01 -14.43
N LYS A 109 -9.66 3.68 -15.57
CA LYS A 109 -8.42 3.78 -16.34
C LYS A 109 -7.41 4.64 -15.60
N ILE A 110 -6.14 4.28 -15.70
CA ILE A 110 -5.07 5.04 -15.06
C ILE A 110 -4.85 6.33 -15.84
N LEU A 111 -4.98 7.46 -15.17
CA LEU A 111 -4.76 8.81 -15.69
C LEU A 111 -3.37 9.34 -15.36
N GLY A 112 -2.82 8.96 -14.22
CA GLY A 112 -1.50 9.38 -13.79
C GLY A 112 -0.97 8.56 -12.63
N CYS A 113 0.36 8.58 -12.47
CA CYS A 113 1.06 7.95 -11.38
C CYS A 113 2.27 8.79 -10.95
N GLN A 114 2.49 8.89 -9.65
CA GLN A 114 3.66 9.53 -9.05
C GLN A 114 4.27 8.57 -8.02
N ILE A 115 5.59 8.40 -8.11
CA ILE A 115 6.35 7.48 -7.24
C ILE A 115 7.54 8.22 -6.66
N ALA A 116 7.77 8.05 -5.36
CA ALA A 116 9.01 8.47 -4.72
C ALA A 116 9.61 7.28 -3.97
N ASN A 117 10.87 6.93 -4.31
CA ASN A 117 11.62 5.86 -3.67
C ASN A 117 13.12 6.04 -3.93
N GLU A 118 13.96 5.36 -3.17
CA GLU A 118 15.40 5.32 -3.44
C GLU A 118 15.79 4.40 -4.62
N LYS A 119 14.97 3.41 -4.96
CA LYS A 119 15.27 2.40 -6.01
C LYS A 119 14.01 1.94 -6.76
N ASN A 120 14.21 1.29 -7.88
CA ASN A 120 13.22 0.50 -8.63
C ASN A 120 11.96 1.25 -9.13
N ILE A 121 12.01 2.57 -9.29
CA ILE A 121 10.85 3.31 -9.80
C ILE A 121 10.67 3.13 -11.32
N GLU A 122 11.75 2.89 -12.05
CA GLU A 122 11.74 2.79 -13.50
C GLU A 122 10.88 1.61 -14.00
N ALA A 123 11.03 0.44 -13.37
CA ALA A 123 10.24 -0.74 -13.74
C ALA A 123 8.74 -0.52 -13.48
N ARG A 124 8.41 0.12 -12.36
CA ARG A 124 7.05 0.45 -11.97
C ARG A 124 6.41 1.46 -12.91
N LEU A 125 7.13 2.53 -13.25
CA LEU A 125 6.63 3.53 -14.21
C LEU A 125 6.46 2.94 -15.62
N ASN A 126 7.36 2.05 -16.05
CA ASN A 126 7.18 1.32 -17.30
C ASN A 126 5.96 0.38 -17.28
N ALA A 127 5.67 -0.25 -16.14
CA ALA A 127 4.45 -1.03 -15.98
C ALA A 127 3.21 -0.17 -16.18
N ILE A 128 3.12 0.98 -15.51
CA ILE A 128 2.04 1.94 -15.66
C ILE A 128 1.94 2.44 -17.10
N LYS A 129 3.07 2.81 -17.72
CA LYS A 129 3.12 3.23 -19.12
C LYS A 129 2.50 2.21 -20.06
N ASN A 130 2.93 0.94 -19.94
CA ASN A 130 2.43 -0.14 -20.78
C ASN A 130 0.91 -0.35 -20.64
N ILE A 131 0.36 -0.15 -19.43
CA ILE A 131 -1.08 -0.27 -19.19
C ILE A 131 -1.82 0.90 -19.82
N ILE A 132 -1.34 2.14 -19.62
CA ILE A 132 -1.95 3.34 -20.21
C ILE A 132 -1.95 3.25 -21.75
N GLU A 133 -0.82 2.88 -22.37
CA GLU A 133 -0.69 2.77 -23.83
C GLU A 133 -1.63 1.73 -24.45
N LYS A 134 -1.94 0.66 -23.70
CA LYS A 134 -2.89 -0.38 -24.12
C LYS A 134 -4.35 -0.01 -23.82
N GLY A 135 -4.61 1.13 -23.21
CA GLY A 135 -5.95 1.53 -22.75
C GLY A 135 -6.48 0.65 -21.63
N GLY A 136 -5.58 -0.02 -20.90
CA GLY A 136 -5.88 -0.90 -19.78
C GLY A 136 -6.37 -0.15 -18.54
N ASP A 137 -6.84 -0.91 -17.59
CA ASP A 137 -7.42 -0.43 -16.34
C ASP A 137 -6.67 -0.97 -15.10
N LEU A 138 -7.27 -0.74 -13.94
CA LEU A 138 -6.73 -1.18 -12.66
C LEU A 138 -6.62 -2.71 -12.54
N LYS A 139 -7.50 -3.49 -13.19
CA LYS A 139 -7.45 -4.96 -13.18
C LYS A 139 -6.26 -5.49 -13.98
N ASP A 140 -5.85 -4.76 -15.02
CA ASP A 140 -4.63 -5.09 -15.75
C ASP A 140 -3.38 -4.86 -14.89
N LEU A 141 -3.40 -3.81 -14.05
CA LEU A 141 -2.31 -3.53 -13.11
C LEU A 141 -2.15 -4.65 -12.07
N VAL A 142 -3.26 -5.20 -11.55
CA VAL A 142 -3.23 -6.35 -10.62
C VAL A 142 -2.45 -7.53 -11.19
N LYS A 143 -2.60 -7.79 -12.48
CA LYS A 143 -2.00 -8.96 -13.16
C LYS A 143 -0.61 -8.68 -13.72
N TYR A 144 -0.17 -7.44 -13.72
CA TYR A 144 1.07 -7.03 -14.36
C TYR A 144 2.28 -7.50 -13.54
N LYS A 145 3.20 -8.23 -14.18
CA LYS A 145 4.49 -8.60 -13.57
C LYS A 145 5.46 -7.43 -13.73
N VAL A 146 5.72 -6.72 -12.64
CA VAL A 146 6.68 -5.60 -12.61
C VAL A 146 8.10 -6.11 -12.83
N ASN A 147 8.45 -7.25 -12.22
CA ASN A 147 9.72 -7.93 -12.41
C ASN A 147 9.49 -9.24 -13.17
N PRO A 148 9.90 -9.33 -14.45
CA PRO A 148 9.67 -10.53 -15.25
C PRO A 148 10.42 -11.78 -14.76
N SER A 149 11.47 -11.59 -13.94
CA SER A 149 12.30 -12.68 -13.40
C SER A 149 11.70 -13.36 -12.16
N ASP A 150 10.64 -12.82 -11.59
CA ASP A 150 10.02 -13.42 -10.41
C ASP A 150 9.32 -14.73 -10.84
N ASN A 151 9.85 -15.82 -10.33
CA ASN A 151 9.18 -17.11 -10.40
C ASN A 151 8.01 -17.05 -9.42
N GLU A 152 6.79 -17.29 -9.94
CA GLU A 152 5.56 -17.30 -9.16
C GLU A 152 5.12 -15.93 -8.60
N TRP A 153 3.95 -15.91 -7.99
CA TRP A 153 3.23 -14.71 -7.62
C TRP A 153 3.92 -13.97 -6.46
N ASN A 154 4.74 -12.97 -6.79
CA ASN A 154 5.31 -12.02 -5.83
C ASN A 154 4.80 -10.61 -6.22
N PRO A 155 3.68 -10.15 -5.64
CA PRO A 155 3.07 -8.89 -6.03
C PRO A 155 3.98 -7.71 -5.67
N ASP A 156 4.20 -6.85 -6.63
CA ASP A 156 4.79 -5.54 -6.39
C ASP A 156 3.79 -4.62 -5.66
N ILE A 157 4.29 -3.59 -5.01
CA ILE A 157 3.47 -2.59 -4.32
C ILE A 157 2.38 -1.97 -5.22
N LEU A 158 2.61 -1.90 -6.54
CA LEU A 158 1.61 -1.48 -7.52
C LEU A 158 0.42 -2.43 -7.61
N ASN A 159 0.69 -3.74 -7.59
CA ASN A 159 -0.36 -4.75 -7.61
C ASN A 159 -1.20 -4.67 -6.33
N ILE A 160 -0.53 -4.49 -5.19
CA ILE A 160 -1.16 -4.33 -3.88
C ILE A 160 -2.07 -3.11 -3.86
N LEU A 161 -1.57 -1.94 -4.30
CA LEU A 161 -2.38 -0.73 -4.38
C LEU A 161 -3.60 -0.92 -5.29
N ALA A 162 -3.40 -1.54 -6.45
CA ALA A 162 -4.49 -1.80 -7.40
C ALA A 162 -5.59 -2.69 -6.78
N LEU A 163 -5.21 -3.74 -6.06
CA LEU A 163 -6.13 -4.60 -5.34
C LEU A 163 -6.90 -3.82 -4.27
N THR A 164 -6.20 -3.06 -3.43
CA THR A 164 -6.83 -2.23 -2.38
C THR A 164 -7.85 -1.26 -2.95
N ILE A 165 -7.57 -0.64 -4.11
CA ILE A 165 -8.51 0.30 -4.76
C ILE A 165 -9.74 -0.44 -5.29
N ILE A 166 -9.56 -1.62 -5.88
CA ILE A 166 -10.69 -2.43 -6.38
C ILE A 166 -11.63 -2.77 -5.23
N GLU A 167 -11.09 -3.20 -4.11
CA GLU A 167 -11.87 -3.56 -2.92
C GLU A 167 -12.64 -2.39 -2.33
N LYS A 168 -12.00 -1.25 -2.15
CA LYS A 168 -12.67 -0.03 -1.66
C LYS A 168 -13.84 0.41 -2.55
N ASN A 169 -13.79 0.10 -3.85
CA ASN A 169 -14.82 0.48 -4.81
C ASN A 169 -15.91 -0.59 -5.01
N GLU A 170 -15.68 -1.81 -4.56
CA GLU A 170 -16.75 -2.80 -4.43
C GLU A 170 -17.47 -2.50 -3.12
N GLU A 171 -18.74 -2.09 -3.15
CA GLU A 171 -19.59 -1.69 -2.01
C GLU A 171 -19.74 -2.77 -0.90
N ASN A 172 -18.95 -3.81 -0.93
CA ASN A 172 -18.85 -4.88 0.03
C ASN A 172 -17.42 -5.01 0.58
N SER A 173 -16.89 -3.98 1.22
CA SER A 173 -15.78 -4.22 2.11
C SER A 173 -16.35 -4.98 3.33
N ASN A 174 -16.18 -6.29 3.33
CA ASN A 174 -16.44 -7.14 4.50
C ASN A 174 -15.34 -6.93 5.58
N ASP A 175 -14.79 -5.73 5.63
CA ASP A 175 -13.76 -5.38 6.59
C ASP A 175 -14.38 -5.23 7.98
N ILE A 176 -13.67 -5.73 8.96
CA ILE A 176 -14.10 -5.72 10.35
C ILE A 176 -13.30 -4.65 11.10
N GLU A 177 -13.98 -3.72 11.72
CA GLU A 177 -13.32 -2.76 12.59
C GLU A 177 -12.66 -3.45 13.79
N ALA A 178 -11.52 -2.95 14.23
CA ALA A 178 -10.77 -3.46 15.38
C ALA A 178 -11.64 -3.58 16.67
N ASN A 179 -12.63 -2.69 16.82
CA ASN A 179 -13.56 -2.69 17.94
C ASN A 179 -14.48 -3.95 18.00
N ASN A 180 -14.66 -4.64 16.89
CA ASN A 180 -15.52 -5.83 16.81
C ASN A 180 -14.77 -7.14 17.08
N VAL A 181 -13.45 -7.09 17.21
CA VAL A 181 -12.60 -8.29 17.36
C VAL A 181 -12.90 -9.06 18.64
N GLU A 182 -13.28 -8.38 19.73
CA GLU A 182 -13.66 -9.04 20.97
C GLU A 182 -14.82 -10.03 20.77
N ASN A 183 -15.80 -9.68 19.93
CA ASN A 183 -16.92 -10.55 19.61
C ASN A 183 -16.46 -11.78 18.82
N LEU A 184 -15.49 -11.61 17.90
CA LEU A 184 -14.91 -12.73 17.14
C LEU A 184 -14.20 -13.71 18.06
N VAL A 185 -13.43 -13.22 19.04
CA VAL A 185 -12.75 -14.05 20.05
C VAL A 185 -13.76 -14.80 20.92
N LYS A 186 -14.81 -14.11 21.41
CA LYS A 186 -15.89 -14.73 22.21
C LYS A 186 -16.62 -15.83 21.46
N ASN A 187 -16.88 -15.63 20.17
CA ASN A 187 -17.57 -16.58 19.31
C ASN A 187 -16.65 -17.71 18.81
N LYS A 188 -15.36 -17.67 19.14
CA LYS A 188 -14.34 -18.62 18.68
C LYS A 188 -14.25 -18.70 17.15
N GLU A 189 -14.37 -17.54 16.52
CA GLU A 189 -14.17 -17.41 15.07
C GLU A 189 -12.71 -17.68 14.71
N PHE A 190 -12.46 -18.03 13.44
CA PHE A 190 -11.10 -18.34 12.98
C PHE A 190 -10.33 -17.05 12.69
N LEU A 191 -9.40 -16.72 13.57
CA LEU A 191 -8.53 -15.55 13.46
C LEU A 191 -7.18 -15.97 12.88
N LEU A 192 -6.74 -15.30 11.81
CA LEU A 192 -5.50 -15.57 11.11
C LEU A 192 -4.55 -14.37 11.23
N ASP A 193 -3.42 -14.58 11.89
CA ASP A 193 -2.33 -13.60 11.97
C ASP A 193 -1.33 -13.85 10.83
N VAL A 194 -1.23 -12.92 9.89
CA VAL A 194 -0.31 -13.03 8.75
C VAL A 194 1.01 -12.30 8.95
N ARG A 195 1.31 -11.92 10.19
CA ARG A 195 2.60 -11.34 10.57
C ARG A 195 3.68 -12.42 10.66
N GLU A 196 4.91 -11.99 10.74
CA GLU A 196 6.04 -12.88 10.96
C GLU A 196 5.97 -13.54 12.34
N ASP A 197 6.59 -14.72 12.49
CA ASP A 197 6.58 -15.49 13.73
C ASP A 197 7.05 -14.68 14.94
N TYR A 198 8.07 -13.86 14.77
CA TYR A 198 8.59 -13.03 15.86
C TYR A 198 7.60 -11.93 16.28
N GLU A 199 6.83 -11.35 15.34
CA GLU A 199 5.77 -10.36 15.64
C GLU A 199 4.63 -11.01 16.43
N TYR A 200 4.28 -12.25 16.05
CA TYR A 200 3.25 -13.04 16.73
C TYR A 200 3.66 -13.41 18.17
N GLN A 201 4.92 -13.82 18.36
CA GLN A 201 5.45 -14.18 19.67
C GLN A 201 5.52 -12.99 20.62
N ASP A 202 5.79 -11.79 20.11
CA ASP A 202 5.84 -10.55 20.88
C ASP A 202 4.47 -10.09 21.39
N GLY A 203 3.39 -10.52 20.74
CA GLY A 203 2.00 -10.27 21.12
C GLY A 203 1.04 -10.60 20.00
N HIS A 204 -0.08 -11.24 20.33
CA HIS A 204 -1.10 -11.65 19.36
C HIS A 204 -2.50 -11.74 20.01
N ILE A 205 -3.54 -11.89 19.19
CA ILE A 205 -4.91 -12.15 19.65
C ILE A 205 -4.99 -13.59 20.17
N LYS A 206 -5.48 -13.76 21.40
CA LYS A 206 -5.64 -15.09 22.02
C LYS A 206 -6.50 -16.02 21.14
N GLY A 207 -5.94 -17.17 20.79
CA GLY A 207 -6.59 -18.16 19.93
C GLY A 207 -6.41 -17.96 18.43
N ALA A 208 -5.70 -16.91 18.00
CA ALA A 208 -5.36 -16.74 16.60
C ALA A 208 -4.31 -17.77 16.14
N VAL A 209 -4.41 -18.15 14.87
CA VAL A 209 -3.43 -19.00 14.19
C VAL A 209 -2.45 -18.08 13.46
N ASN A 210 -1.15 -18.30 13.63
CA ASN A 210 -0.14 -17.59 12.86
C ASN A 210 0.19 -18.36 11.57
N LEU A 211 0.10 -17.66 10.47
CA LEU A 211 0.56 -18.12 9.16
C LEU A 211 1.05 -16.91 8.37
N PRO A 212 2.37 -16.65 8.36
CA PRO A 212 2.96 -15.54 7.63
C PRO A 212 2.50 -15.45 6.18
N LEU A 213 2.27 -14.22 5.69
CA LEU A 213 1.74 -13.96 4.35
C LEU A 213 2.50 -14.76 3.27
N ARG A 214 3.83 -14.84 3.38
CA ARG A 214 4.71 -15.58 2.44
C ARG A 214 4.44 -17.10 2.40
N GLU A 215 3.85 -17.66 3.47
CA GLU A 215 3.62 -19.11 3.61
C GLU A 215 2.20 -19.53 3.23
N ILE A 216 1.31 -18.59 2.95
CA ILE A 216 -0.10 -18.89 2.65
C ILE A 216 -0.23 -19.86 1.48
N LEU A 217 0.51 -19.65 0.38
CA LEU A 217 0.40 -20.49 -0.80
C LEU A 217 0.74 -21.96 -0.49
N GLU A 218 1.81 -22.17 0.26
CA GLU A 218 2.29 -23.51 0.61
C GLU A 218 1.38 -24.20 1.62
N LYS A 219 0.85 -23.45 2.58
CA LYS A 219 0.08 -23.96 3.71
C LYS A 219 -1.43 -23.74 3.61
N LYS A 220 -1.94 -23.26 2.47
CA LYS A 220 -3.38 -22.95 2.27
C LYS A 220 -4.33 -24.10 2.62
N ASP A 221 -3.91 -25.34 2.44
CA ASP A 221 -4.75 -26.50 2.71
C ASP A 221 -4.95 -26.77 4.21
N THR A 222 -4.21 -26.09 5.08
CA THR A 222 -4.42 -26.08 6.54
C THR A 222 -5.53 -25.14 6.98
N LEU A 223 -5.95 -24.22 6.12
CA LEU A 223 -6.97 -23.22 6.41
C LEU A 223 -8.39 -23.79 6.22
N PRO A 224 -9.37 -23.36 7.03
CA PRO A 224 -10.74 -23.84 6.91
C PRO A 224 -11.43 -23.27 5.67
N LYS A 225 -11.90 -24.14 4.76
CA LYS A 225 -12.57 -23.72 3.51
C LYS A 225 -14.05 -23.31 3.69
N ASN A 226 -14.70 -23.74 4.76
CA ASN A 226 -16.15 -23.58 4.97
C ASN A 226 -16.51 -22.62 6.12
N LYS A 227 -15.51 -21.98 6.72
CA LYS A 227 -15.70 -21.02 7.81
C LYS A 227 -15.25 -19.63 7.38
N ASP A 228 -15.77 -18.62 8.07
CA ASP A 228 -15.24 -17.28 7.95
C ASP A 228 -13.81 -17.23 8.53
N ILE A 229 -12.89 -16.58 7.80
CA ILE A 229 -11.50 -16.37 8.18
C ILE A 229 -11.31 -14.87 8.38
N TYR A 230 -10.99 -14.46 9.59
CA TYR A 230 -10.73 -13.07 9.92
C TYR A 230 -9.22 -12.84 10.00
N VAL A 231 -8.70 -12.09 9.03
CA VAL A 231 -7.27 -11.92 8.83
C VAL A 231 -6.80 -10.60 9.40
N TYR A 232 -5.72 -10.60 10.16
CA TYR A 232 -5.10 -9.39 10.63
C TYR A 232 -3.58 -9.43 10.45
N CYS A 233 -3.00 -8.25 10.37
CA CYS A 233 -1.56 -8.07 10.44
C CYS A 233 -1.24 -6.97 11.46
N ARG A 234 -0.14 -6.26 11.29
CA ARG A 234 0.23 -5.18 12.20
C ARG A 234 -0.72 -3.98 12.09
N SER A 235 -1.00 -3.49 10.87
CA SER A 235 -1.71 -2.24 10.57
C SER A 235 -2.86 -2.38 9.57
N GLY A 236 -3.25 -3.61 9.20
CA GLY A 236 -4.32 -3.88 8.24
C GLY A 236 -3.89 -4.03 6.78
N HIS A 237 -2.69 -3.61 6.37
CA HIS A 237 -2.26 -3.66 4.96
C HIS A 237 -1.90 -5.07 4.49
N ARG A 238 -0.96 -5.76 5.16
CA ARG A 238 -0.58 -7.15 4.81
C ARG A 238 -1.78 -8.12 4.89
N SER A 239 -2.72 -7.86 5.78
CA SER A 239 -3.93 -8.68 5.91
C SER A 239 -4.92 -8.42 4.78
N ALA A 240 -5.05 -7.20 4.27
CA ALA A 240 -5.82 -6.93 3.06
C ALA A 240 -5.23 -7.69 1.86
N ASP A 241 -3.90 -7.69 1.69
CA ASP A 241 -3.22 -8.48 0.66
C ASP A 241 -3.47 -9.98 0.82
N ALA A 242 -3.42 -10.48 2.06
CA ALA A 242 -3.70 -11.89 2.36
C ALA A 242 -5.14 -12.28 2.04
N VAL A 243 -6.12 -11.41 2.35
CA VAL A 243 -7.53 -11.61 2.00
C VAL A 243 -7.69 -11.76 0.49
N ASN A 244 -7.08 -10.87 -0.29
CA ASN A 244 -7.13 -10.91 -1.74
C ASN A 244 -6.50 -12.16 -2.31
N PHE A 245 -5.36 -12.52 -1.76
CA PHE A 245 -4.68 -13.73 -2.15
C PHE A 245 -5.52 -14.98 -1.84
N LEU A 246 -6.07 -15.08 -0.64
CA LEU A 246 -6.95 -16.20 -0.27
C LEU A 246 -8.19 -16.25 -1.14
N LYS A 247 -8.84 -15.12 -1.46
CA LYS A 247 -9.96 -15.07 -2.41
C LYS A 247 -9.56 -15.58 -3.80
N SER A 248 -8.37 -15.23 -4.29
CA SER A 248 -7.85 -15.74 -5.57
C SER A 248 -7.59 -17.25 -5.56
N LEU A 249 -7.36 -17.84 -4.38
CA LEU A 249 -7.19 -19.28 -4.16
C LEU A 249 -8.52 -20.01 -3.92
N GLY A 250 -9.67 -19.31 -4.01
CA GLY A 250 -11.01 -19.88 -3.87
C GLY A 250 -11.58 -19.88 -2.45
N PHE A 251 -11.01 -19.12 -1.53
CA PHE A 251 -11.61 -18.89 -0.22
C PHE A 251 -12.63 -17.73 -0.32
N GLU A 252 -13.91 -18.02 -0.22
CA GLU A 252 -14.98 -17.00 -0.41
C GLU A 252 -15.26 -16.17 0.85
N LYS A 253 -15.00 -16.72 2.03
CA LYS A 253 -15.37 -16.14 3.32
C LYS A 253 -14.12 -15.65 4.06
N VAL A 254 -13.50 -14.62 3.53
CA VAL A 254 -12.28 -14.03 4.10
C VAL A 254 -12.48 -12.54 4.30
N HIS A 255 -12.17 -12.06 5.51
CA HIS A 255 -12.43 -10.71 5.97
C HIS A 255 -11.14 -10.09 6.52
N ASN A 256 -10.87 -8.83 6.19
CA ASN A 256 -9.76 -8.09 6.76
C ASN A 256 -10.18 -7.44 8.09
N ILE A 257 -9.29 -7.38 9.07
CA ILE A 257 -9.45 -6.58 10.27
C ILE A 257 -8.68 -5.27 10.08
N GLU A 258 -9.43 -4.16 9.92
CA GLU A 258 -8.88 -2.83 9.76
C GLU A 258 -8.06 -2.39 10.98
N GLY A 259 -7.00 -1.59 10.74
CA GLY A 259 -6.11 -1.10 11.79
C GLY A 259 -5.19 -2.16 12.39
N GLY A 260 -5.50 -3.45 12.18
CA GLY A 260 -4.68 -4.58 12.57
C GLY A 260 -4.38 -4.65 14.07
N PHE A 261 -3.26 -5.29 14.42
CA PHE A 261 -2.89 -5.55 15.80
C PHE A 261 -2.58 -4.28 16.62
N ILE A 262 -2.15 -3.20 15.94
CA ILE A 262 -1.89 -1.91 16.60
C ILE A 262 -3.19 -1.36 17.20
N ASP A 263 -4.24 -1.24 16.39
CA ASP A 263 -5.52 -0.67 16.84
C ASP A 263 -6.22 -1.60 17.84
N ILE A 264 -6.14 -2.92 17.63
CA ILE A 264 -6.65 -3.91 18.58
C ILE A 264 -5.93 -3.78 19.93
N SER A 265 -4.60 -3.72 19.94
CA SER A 265 -3.80 -3.57 21.15
C SER A 265 -4.10 -2.26 21.87
N PHE A 266 -4.25 -1.16 21.10
CA PHE A 266 -4.58 0.15 21.63
C PHE A 266 -5.95 0.16 22.31
N ASN A 267 -6.96 -0.39 21.64
CA ASN A 267 -8.33 -0.48 22.18
C ASN A 267 -8.38 -1.32 23.45
N GLU A 268 -7.72 -2.47 23.45
CA GLU A 268 -7.65 -3.35 24.63
C GLU A 268 -6.90 -2.68 25.79
N TYR A 269 -5.78 -2.04 25.55
CA TYR A 269 -5.03 -1.32 26.58
C TYR A 269 -5.89 -0.25 27.27
N HIS A 270 -6.63 0.54 26.51
CA HIS A 270 -7.50 1.57 27.06
C HIS A 270 -8.70 1.00 27.83
N LYS A 271 -9.24 -0.11 27.34
CA LYS A 271 -10.36 -0.80 27.99
C LYS A 271 -9.95 -1.42 29.32
N ASP A 272 -8.84 -2.14 29.35
CA ASP A 272 -8.38 -2.94 30.49
C ASP A 272 -7.39 -2.18 31.39
N LYS A 273 -7.08 -0.92 31.05
CA LYS A 273 -6.09 -0.07 31.75
C LYS A 273 -4.73 -0.76 31.92
N GLY A 274 -4.30 -1.52 30.91
CA GLY A 274 -3.06 -2.26 30.91
C GLY A 274 -3.10 -3.60 31.67
N ASN A 275 -4.27 -4.09 32.05
CA ASN A 275 -4.41 -5.40 32.69
C ASN A 275 -4.67 -6.52 31.68
N LEU A 276 -3.62 -7.28 31.34
CA LEU A 276 -3.67 -8.39 30.38
C LEU A 276 -4.54 -9.59 30.78
N GLU A 277 -4.93 -9.71 32.04
CA GLU A 277 -5.65 -10.88 32.54
C GLU A 277 -6.98 -11.08 31.81
N ASN A 278 -7.71 -9.98 31.57
CA ASN A 278 -9.01 -9.98 30.91
C ASN A 278 -8.94 -9.57 29.42
N SER A 279 -7.75 -9.22 28.93
CA SER A 279 -7.55 -8.79 27.55
C SER A 279 -7.68 -9.93 26.55
N ILE A 280 -8.14 -9.63 25.34
CA ILE A 280 -8.13 -10.57 24.22
C ILE A 280 -6.74 -10.72 23.56
N VAL A 281 -5.77 -9.91 23.94
CA VAL A 281 -4.39 -10.02 23.45
C VAL A 281 -3.47 -10.66 24.48
N THR A 282 -2.39 -11.27 24.03
CA THR A 282 -1.37 -11.89 24.89
C THR A 282 -0.38 -10.89 25.43
N ASN A 283 -0.15 -9.81 24.69
CA ASN A 283 0.68 -8.68 25.07
C ASN A 283 0.25 -7.45 24.25
N TYR A 284 0.50 -6.24 24.78
CA TYR A 284 0.25 -5.00 24.03
C TYR A 284 1.52 -4.62 23.22
N ASN A 285 1.33 -4.30 21.96
CA ASN A 285 2.41 -3.83 21.11
C ASN A 285 1.91 -2.69 20.22
N PHE A 286 2.35 -1.47 20.53
CA PHE A 286 2.00 -0.24 19.83
C PHE A 286 3.15 0.28 18.93
N ASN A 287 4.33 -0.35 18.95
CA ASN A 287 5.54 0.10 18.26
C ASN A 287 5.62 -0.39 16.82
#